data_5bcae465b1bce249e0cc9bd9cc81f976
#
_entry.id   5bcae465b1bce249e0cc9bd9cc81f976
#
_cell.length_a   1.000
_cell.length_b   1.000
_cell.length_c   1.000
_cell.angle_alpha   90.00
_cell.angle_beta   90.00
_cell.angle_gamma   90.00
#
_symmetry.space_group_name_H-M   'P 1'
#
loop_
_entity.id
_entity.type
_entity.pdbx_description
1 polymer ?
#
loop_
_entity_poly.entity_id
_entity_poly.type
_entity_poly.pdbx_seq_one_letter_code
_entity_poly.pdbx_strand_id
1 'polypeptide(L)'
;EFDYVALLTVLEYMDNPEDVLREAIRVSHRGVIIGFMNSFSLYQIQRRLYRPTLEFRHRRHNLNFWSLARMVRRICPKAALSPRSVLLGPPITWKKEGFWGKLNSLQTPLPIGGYLGICIDSMPRVPLTPLFLRAKEKAFKVYAGLQPEANREGAPSRP
;
A
#
# COMPACT_ATOMS: atom_id res chain seq x y z
N GLU A 1 5.14 -20.15 -10.08
CA GLU A 1 4.13 -19.24 -9.48
C GLU A 1 4.61 -18.78 -8.10
N PHE A 2 4.47 -17.51 -7.82
CA PHE A 2 4.92 -16.88 -6.58
C PHE A 2 3.73 -16.19 -5.92
N ASP A 3 3.70 -16.12 -4.59
CA ASP A 3 2.66 -15.36 -3.89
C ASP A 3 2.74 -13.88 -4.24
N TYR A 4 3.96 -13.32 -4.16
CA TYR A 4 4.23 -11.94 -4.52
C TYR A 4 5.46 -11.82 -5.40
N VAL A 5 5.45 -10.85 -6.30
CA VAL A 5 6.60 -10.44 -7.12
C VAL A 5 7.00 -9.03 -6.72
N ALA A 6 8.28 -8.77 -6.49
CA ALA A 6 8.80 -7.44 -6.18
C ALA A 6 9.65 -6.89 -7.32
N LEU A 7 9.28 -5.73 -7.83
CA LEU A 7 9.98 -4.97 -8.87
C LEU A 7 10.52 -3.65 -8.25
N LEU A 8 11.71 -3.71 -7.66
CA LEU A 8 12.32 -2.55 -7.01
C LEU A 8 13.29 -1.85 -7.95
N THR A 9 12.98 -0.62 -8.35
CA THR A 9 13.75 0.19 -9.31
C THR A 9 14.03 -0.48 -10.66
N VAL A 10 13.24 -1.45 -11.06
CA VAL A 10 13.41 -2.21 -12.30
C VAL A 10 12.76 -1.51 -13.48
N LEU A 11 11.50 -1.10 -13.33
CA LEU A 11 10.68 -0.59 -14.45
C LEU A 11 11.24 0.69 -15.09
N GLU A 12 12.05 1.46 -14.36
CA GLU A 12 12.66 2.68 -14.86
C GLU A 12 13.73 2.42 -15.93
N TYR A 13 14.31 1.21 -15.96
CA TYR A 13 15.41 0.82 -16.82
C TYR A 13 15.01 -0.10 -17.97
N MET A 14 13.79 -0.63 -17.95
CA MET A 14 13.30 -1.53 -18.97
C MET A 14 12.91 -0.79 -20.25
N ASP A 15 13.10 -1.42 -21.41
CA ASP A 15 12.64 -0.88 -22.69
C ASP A 15 11.12 -0.81 -22.76
N ASN A 16 10.47 -1.88 -22.29
CA ASN A 16 9.03 -1.98 -22.24
C ASN A 16 8.55 -2.35 -20.83
N PRO A 17 8.30 -1.34 -19.96
CA PRO A 17 7.88 -1.59 -18.59
C PRO A 17 6.50 -2.24 -18.49
N GLU A 18 5.63 -2.08 -19.50
CA GLU A 18 4.30 -2.67 -19.52
C GLU A 18 4.35 -4.19 -19.67
N ASP A 19 5.26 -4.73 -20.50
CA ASP A 19 5.43 -6.17 -20.66
C ASP A 19 6.02 -6.83 -19.41
N VAL A 20 7.00 -6.18 -18.77
CA VAL A 20 7.56 -6.65 -17.50
C VAL A 20 6.48 -6.69 -16.42
N LEU A 21 5.62 -5.66 -16.36
CA LEU A 21 4.53 -5.59 -15.42
C LEU A 21 3.46 -6.66 -15.69
N ARG A 22 3.14 -6.90 -16.97
CA ARG A 22 2.20 -7.95 -17.39
C ARG A 22 2.69 -9.32 -16.95
N GLU A 23 3.97 -9.61 -17.17
CA GLU A 23 4.56 -10.87 -16.76
C GLU A 23 4.64 -11.01 -15.24
N ALA A 24 5.00 -9.97 -14.51
CA ALA A 24 4.99 -9.96 -13.06
C ALA A 24 3.59 -10.26 -12.48
N ILE A 25 2.54 -9.67 -13.06
CA ILE A 25 1.15 -9.94 -12.66
C ILE A 25 0.77 -11.38 -13.02
N ARG A 26 1.21 -11.90 -14.17
CA ARG A 26 0.90 -13.27 -14.61
C ARG A 26 1.47 -14.33 -13.68
N VAL A 27 2.70 -14.14 -13.19
CA VAL A 27 3.39 -15.13 -12.33
C VAL A 27 3.10 -14.97 -10.84
N SER A 28 2.51 -13.84 -10.43
CA SER A 28 2.13 -13.59 -9.05
C SER A 28 0.72 -14.10 -8.76
N HIS A 29 0.56 -14.83 -7.65
CA HIS A 29 -0.75 -15.32 -7.24
C HIS A 29 -1.55 -14.27 -6.46
N ARG A 30 -0.90 -13.52 -5.57
CA ARG A 30 -1.53 -12.53 -4.69
C ARG A 30 -1.34 -11.10 -5.17
N GLY A 31 -0.16 -10.76 -5.65
CA GLY A 31 0.08 -9.40 -6.09
C GLY A 31 1.52 -9.04 -6.42
N VAL A 32 1.70 -7.80 -6.84
CA VAL A 32 3.00 -7.25 -7.23
C VAL A 32 3.34 -6.04 -6.39
N ILE A 33 4.56 -5.99 -5.85
CA ILE A 33 5.10 -4.85 -5.12
C ILE A 33 6.07 -4.11 -6.05
N ILE A 34 5.81 -2.84 -6.30
CA ILE A 34 6.63 -2.01 -7.19
C ILE A 34 7.22 -0.87 -6.39
N GLY A 35 8.54 -0.67 -6.49
CA GLY A 35 9.24 0.47 -5.90
C GLY A 35 9.99 1.25 -6.97
N PHE A 36 9.85 2.57 -7.00
CA PHE A 36 10.52 3.45 -7.96
C PHE A 36 10.69 4.88 -7.43
N MET A 37 11.57 5.64 -8.09
CA MET A 37 11.76 7.06 -7.80
C MET A 37 10.67 7.88 -8.51
N ASN A 38 9.90 8.61 -7.73
CA ASN A 38 8.78 9.38 -8.24
C ASN A 38 9.22 10.66 -8.98
N SER A 39 8.87 10.78 -10.26
CA SER A 39 9.22 11.93 -11.09
C SER A 39 8.53 13.23 -10.69
N PHE A 40 7.45 13.18 -9.90
CA PHE A 40 6.73 14.35 -9.36
C PHE A 40 7.14 14.72 -7.93
N SER A 41 8.26 14.19 -7.44
CA SER A 41 8.74 14.53 -6.09
C SER A 41 9.52 15.85 -6.06
N LEU A 42 9.55 16.49 -4.89
CA LEU A 42 10.41 17.66 -4.65
C LEU A 42 11.88 17.37 -4.93
N TYR A 43 12.31 16.14 -4.71
CA TYR A 43 13.64 15.66 -5.07
C TYR A 43 13.93 15.83 -6.57
N GLN A 44 13.03 15.39 -7.42
CA GLN A 44 13.23 15.48 -8.87
C GLN A 44 13.15 16.91 -9.38
N ILE A 45 12.27 17.72 -8.78
CA ILE A 45 12.17 19.15 -9.12
C ILE A 45 13.48 19.86 -8.79
N GLN A 46 13.97 19.71 -7.56
CA GLN A 46 15.25 20.28 -7.13
C GLN A 46 16.39 19.83 -8.03
N ARG A 47 16.44 18.55 -8.36
CA ARG A 47 17.47 17.98 -9.22
C ARG A 47 17.47 18.56 -10.62
N ARG A 48 16.31 18.79 -11.21
CA ARG A 48 16.19 19.44 -12.52
C ARG A 48 16.70 20.88 -12.49
N LEU A 49 16.53 21.58 -11.37
CA LEU A 49 16.95 22.97 -11.21
C LEU A 49 18.46 23.10 -10.93
N TYR A 50 19.03 22.22 -10.12
CA TYR A 50 20.40 22.41 -9.57
C TYR A 50 21.45 21.52 -10.17
N ARG A 51 21.13 20.39 -10.77
CA ARG A 51 22.12 19.49 -11.39
C ARG A 51 21.53 18.71 -12.59
N PRO A 52 21.76 19.15 -13.81
CA PRO A 52 21.59 18.30 -15.00
C PRO A 52 22.79 17.35 -15.09
N THR A 53 23.03 16.49 -14.12
CA THR A 53 24.20 15.60 -14.13
C THR A 53 23.90 14.20 -14.61
N LEU A 54 24.88 13.66 -15.29
CA LEU A 54 25.12 12.42 -16.02
C LEU A 54 24.71 11.10 -15.33
N GLU A 55 24.49 11.07 -14.03
CA GLU A 55 24.33 9.84 -13.26
C GLU A 55 23.06 9.02 -13.54
N PHE A 56 22.07 9.61 -14.20
CA PHE A 56 20.83 8.90 -14.52
C PHE A 56 20.51 8.88 -16.02
N ARG A 57 21.55 8.97 -16.82
CA ARG A 57 21.47 8.88 -18.29
C ARG A 57 20.90 7.54 -18.77
N HIS A 58 20.92 6.52 -17.89
CA HIS A 58 20.42 5.18 -18.20
C HIS A 58 18.95 4.94 -17.85
N ARG A 59 18.28 5.88 -17.17
CA ARG A 59 16.83 5.77 -16.97
C ARG A 59 16.11 6.07 -18.26
N ARG A 60 15.38 5.09 -18.76
CA ARG A 60 14.58 5.23 -19.98
C ARG A 60 13.21 5.84 -19.72
N HIS A 61 12.65 5.61 -18.53
CA HIS A 61 11.31 6.08 -18.17
C HIS A 61 11.27 6.90 -16.90
N ASN A 62 10.57 8.03 -16.97
CA ASN A 62 10.24 8.86 -15.81
C ASN A 62 8.88 8.41 -15.26
N LEU A 63 8.90 7.44 -14.35
CA LEU A 63 7.69 6.91 -13.76
C LEU A 63 7.11 7.84 -12.70
N ASN A 64 5.78 7.86 -12.62
CA ASN A 64 5.00 8.48 -11.56
C ASN A 64 3.78 7.61 -11.26
N PHE A 65 3.09 7.90 -10.16
CA PHE A 65 1.92 7.14 -9.75
C PHE A 65 0.87 7.00 -10.85
N TRP A 66 0.54 8.09 -11.51
CA TRP A 66 -0.54 8.10 -12.53
C TRP A 66 -0.18 7.32 -13.78
N SER A 67 1.08 7.41 -14.24
CA SER A 67 1.55 6.61 -15.38
C SER A 67 1.52 5.13 -15.07
N LEU A 68 1.99 4.74 -13.88
CA LEU A 68 1.95 3.34 -13.45
C LEU A 68 0.50 2.86 -13.24
N ALA A 69 -0.34 3.64 -12.58
CA ALA A 69 -1.75 3.29 -12.38
C ALA A 69 -2.49 3.10 -13.70
N ARG A 70 -2.16 3.88 -14.73
CA ARG A 70 -2.73 3.73 -16.08
C ARG A 70 -2.26 2.42 -16.73
N MET A 71 -0.98 2.07 -16.63
CA MET A 71 -0.45 0.79 -17.12
C MET A 71 -1.12 -0.39 -16.42
N VAL A 72 -1.20 -0.36 -15.08
CA VAL A 72 -1.85 -1.43 -14.31
C VAL A 72 -3.31 -1.60 -14.70
N ARG A 73 -4.06 -0.50 -14.85
CA ARG A 73 -5.49 -0.55 -15.22
C ARG A 73 -5.74 -1.10 -16.62
N ARG A 74 -4.77 -0.96 -17.54
CA ARG A 74 -4.84 -1.60 -18.87
C ARG A 74 -4.68 -3.11 -18.78
N ILE A 75 -3.82 -3.60 -17.88
CA ILE A 75 -3.51 -5.01 -17.71
C ILE A 75 -4.55 -5.69 -16.81
N CYS A 76 -4.86 -5.07 -15.68
CA CYS A 76 -5.77 -5.59 -14.67
C CYS A 76 -6.69 -4.46 -14.14
N PRO A 77 -7.86 -4.23 -14.79
CA PRO A 77 -8.76 -3.12 -14.44
C PRO A 77 -9.31 -3.17 -13.02
N LYS A 78 -9.41 -4.38 -12.44
CA LYS A 78 -9.98 -4.61 -11.11
C LYS A 78 -8.93 -4.62 -9.99
N ALA A 79 -7.63 -4.47 -10.31
CA ALA A 79 -6.58 -4.48 -9.31
C ALA A 79 -6.69 -3.29 -8.35
N ALA A 80 -6.54 -3.56 -7.07
CA ALA A 80 -6.44 -2.53 -6.04
C ALA A 80 -5.00 -2.02 -5.97
N LEU A 81 -4.83 -0.69 -5.97
CA LEU A 81 -3.55 -0.02 -5.86
C LEU A 81 -3.41 0.63 -4.49
N SER A 82 -2.41 0.24 -3.74
CA SER A 82 -2.10 0.81 -2.43
C SER A 82 -0.75 1.52 -2.47
N PRO A 83 -0.71 2.85 -2.72
CA PRO A 83 0.53 3.61 -2.71
C PRO A 83 1.01 3.88 -1.29
N ARG A 84 2.33 3.89 -1.12
CA ARG A 84 3.05 4.37 0.06
C ARG A 84 4.27 5.15 -0.42
N SER A 85 4.47 6.34 0.09
CA SER A 85 5.65 7.13 -0.26
C SER A 85 6.44 7.56 0.97
N VAL A 86 7.74 7.74 0.77
CA VAL A 86 8.70 8.23 1.76
C VAL A 86 9.58 9.31 1.11
N LEU A 87 10.43 9.94 1.90
CA LEU A 87 11.34 10.99 1.43
C LEU A 87 10.57 12.21 0.88
N LEU A 88 9.70 12.77 1.72
CA LEU A 88 8.84 13.90 1.36
C LEU A 88 9.64 15.18 1.07
N GLY A 89 10.76 15.39 1.76
CA GLY A 89 11.59 16.59 1.64
C GLY A 89 12.62 16.53 0.50
N PRO A 90 13.25 17.66 0.18
CA PRO A 90 14.37 17.72 -0.74
C PRO A 90 15.61 17.03 -0.17
N PRO A 91 16.59 16.62 -1.00
CA PRO A 91 17.77 15.84 -0.55
C PRO A 91 18.58 16.47 0.57
N ILE A 92 18.65 17.78 0.63
CA ILE A 92 19.35 18.52 1.67
C ILE A 92 18.79 18.22 3.07
N THR A 93 17.53 17.79 3.17
CA THR A 93 16.85 17.44 4.41
C THR A 93 16.92 15.95 4.76
N TRP A 94 17.56 15.10 3.94
CA TRP A 94 17.65 13.65 4.16
C TRP A 94 18.67 13.23 5.23
N LYS A 95 19.00 14.14 6.12
CA LYS A 95 19.81 13.84 7.31
C LYS A 95 18.99 12.95 8.26
N LYS A 96 19.64 11.92 8.83
CA LYS A 96 18.98 10.96 9.74
C LYS A 96 18.56 11.59 11.07
N GLU A 97 19.13 12.72 11.44
CA GLU A 97 18.94 13.35 12.74
C GLU A 97 17.99 14.55 12.67
N GLY A 98 17.26 14.77 13.77
CA GLY A 98 16.38 15.91 13.94
C GLY A 98 14.98 15.76 13.31
N PHE A 99 14.27 16.88 13.28
CA PHE A 99 12.89 16.97 12.76
C PHE A 99 12.75 16.49 11.31
N TRP A 100 13.71 16.84 10.45
CA TRP A 100 13.70 16.46 9.04
C TRP A 100 13.89 14.96 8.81
N GLY A 101 14.70 14.30 9.66
CA GLY A 101 14.84 12.84 9.60
C GLY A 101 13.53 12.13 9.88
N LYS A 102 12.78 12.58 10.90
CA LYS A 102 11.45 12.06 11.24
C LYS A 102 10.46 12.29 10.10
N LEU A 103 10.43 13.48 9.50
CA LEU A 103 9.54 13.81 8.40
C LEU A 103 9.81 12.96 7.16
N ASN A 104 11.08 12.72 6.83
CA ASN A 104 11.46 11.93 5.65
C ASN A 104 11.28 10.42 5.84
N SER A 105 11.24 9.93 7.08
CA SER A 105 10.90 8.54 7.41
C SER A 105 9.39 8.29 7.51
N LEU A 106 8.59 9.37 7.52
CA LEU A 106 7.14 9.25 7.58
C LEU A 106 6.59 8.61 6.31
N GLN A 107 5.88 7.51 6.47
CA GLN A 107 5.16 6.87 5.38
C GLN A 107 3.82 7.56 5.18
N THR A 108 3.58 8.01 3.95
CA THR A 108 2.31 8.62 3.57
C THR A 108 1.61 7.85 2.45
N PRO A 109 0.28 7.74 2.45
CA PRO A 109 -0.47 7.17 1.34
C PRO A 109 -0.51 8.09 0.11
N LEU A 110 -0.05 9.35 0.25
CA LEU A 110 -0.03 10.31 -0.85
C LEU A 110 1.18 10.02 -1.77
N PRO A 111 1.02 10.02 -3.10
CA PRO A 111 2.08 9.72 -4.06
C PRO A 111 2.99 10.93 -4.35
N ILE A 112 3.45 11.65 -3.31
CA ILE A 112 4.24 12.89 -3.43
C ILE A 112 5.70 12.74 -2.99
N GLY A 113 6.05 11.67 -2.28
CA GLY A 113 7.40 11.44 -1.79
C GLY A 113 8.41 11.12 -2.90
N GLY A 114 9.69 11.21 -2.57
CA GLY A 114 10.81 10.94 -3.49
C GLY A 114 10.87 9.49 -3.94
N TYR A 115 10.58 8.56 -3.05
CA TYR A 115 10.47 7.14 -3.35
C TYR A 115 9.03 6.67 -3.13
N LEU A 116 8.50 5.97 -4.10
CA LEU A 116 7.13 5.47 -4.11
C LEU A 116 7.12 3.96 -4.18
N GLY A 117 6.49 3.33 -3.21
CA GLY A 117 6.13 1.92 -3.21
C GLY A 117 4.66 1.75 -3.53
N ILE A 118 4.30 0.83 -4.40
CA ILE A 118 2.91 0.51 -4.73
C ILE A 118 2.72 -1.00 -4.60
N CYS A 119 1.74 -1.40 -3.82
CA CYS A 119 1.26 -2.77 -3.81
C CYS A 119 0.07 -2.86 -4.77
N ILE A 120 0.18 -3.74 -5.75
CA ILE A 120 -0.89 -4.14 -6.66
C ILE A 120 -1.47 -5.43 -6.10
N ASP A 121 -2.72 -5.39 -5.66
CA ASP A 121 -3.43 -6.57 -5.18
C ASP A 121 -4.26 -7.13 -6.36
N SER A 122 -3.86 -8.30 -6.84
CA SER A 122 -4.52 -8.97 -7.98
C SER A 122 -5.82 -9.65 -7.56
N MET A 123 -5.93 -10.01 -6.29
CA MET A 123 -7.17 -10.54 -5.72
C MET A 123 -7.99 -9.37 -5.14
N PRO A 124 -9.21 -9.15 -5.64
CA PRO A 124 -10.10 -8.22 -4.97
C PRO A 124 -10.26 -8.70 -3.53
N ARG A 125 -9.81 -7.92 -2.57
CA ARG A 125 -10.16 -8.15 -1.16
C ARG A 125 -11.67 -8.05 -1.12
N VAL A 126 -12.32 -9.21 -1.07
CA VAL A 126 -13.71 -9.23 -0.63
C VAL A 126 -13.65 -8.61 0.75
N PRO A 127 -14.20 -7.41 0.97
CA PRO A 127 -14.27 -6.88 2.32
C PRO A 127 -14.99 -7.97 3.10
N LEU A 128 -14.29 -8.56 4.09
CA LEU A 128 -14.95 -9.40 5.07
C LEU A 128 -15.97 -8.48 5.69
N THR A 129 -17.18 -8.56 5.17
CA THR A 129 -18.24 -7.64 5.50
C THR A 129 -18.43 -7.71 7.00
N PRO A 130 -18.57 -6.57 7.70
CA PRO A 130 -18.88 -6.55 9.13
C PRO A 130 -20.19 -7.28 9.48
N LEU A 131 -20.88 -7.85 8.49
CA LEU A 131 -22.02 -8.76 8.63
C LEU A 131 -21.72 -9.96 9.54
N PHE A 132 -20.50 -10.55 9.48
CA PHE A 132 -20.14 -11.65 10.39
C PHE A 132 -20.00 -11.18 11.84
N LEU A 133 -19.42 -10.00 12.07
CA LEU A 133 -19.34 -9.42 13.40
C LEU A 133 -20.71 -8.97 13.90
N ARG A 134 -21.56 -8.36 13.05
CA ARG A 134 -22.93 -7.98 13.40
C ARG A 134 -23.83 -9.19 13.64
N ALA A 135 -23.69 -10.26 12.89
CA ALA A 135 -24.44 -11.50 13.11
C ALA A 135 -24.02 -12.16 14.42
N LYS A 136 -22.71 -12.17 14.74
CA LYS A 136 -22.22 -12.72 16.01
C LYS A 136 -22.63 -11.87 17.22
N GLU A 137 -22.64 -10.55 17.07
CA GLU A 137 -23.11 -9.63 18.11
C GLU A 137 -24.62 -9.70 18.33
N LYS A 138 -25.43 -9.84 17.29
CA LYS A 138 -26.86 -10.08 17.40
C LYS A 138 -27.17 -11.45 17.99
N ALA A 139 -26.47 -12.51 17.59
CA ALA A 139 -26.61 -13.84 18.17
C ALA A 139 -26.27 -13.82 19.65
N PHE A 140 -25.15 -13.18 20.03
CA PHE A 140 -24.76 -13.07 21.43
C PHE A 140 -25.80 -12.31 22.29
N LYS A 141 -26.36 -11.21 21.77
CA LYS A 141 -27.44 -10.47 22.46
C LYS A 141 -28.71 -11.27 22.61
N VAL A 142 -29.07 -12.08 21.63
CA VAL A 142 -30.23 -12.99 21.68
C VAL A 142 -30.00 -14.09 22.73
N TYR A 143 -28.81 -14.70 22.75
CA TYR A 143 -28.48 -15.70 23.76
C TYR A 143 -28.37 -15.13 25.20
N ALA A 144 -27.86 -13.89 25.35
CA ALA A 144 -27.80 -13.21 26.64
C ALA A 144 -29.19 -12.80 27.15
N GLY A 145 -30.15 -12.56 26.26
CA GLY A 145 -31.54 -12.27 26.61
C GLY A 145 -32.41 -13.49 26.89
N LEU A 146 -31.91 -14.71 26.57
CA LEU A 146 -32.59 -15.97 26.75
C LEU A 146 -32.12 -16.75 27.99
N GLN A 147 -31.32 -16.13 28.87
CA GLN A 147 -31.09 -16.76 30.19
C GLN A 147 -32.36 -16.70 31.00
N PRO A 148 -33.01 -17.84 31.28
CA PRO A 148 -34.18 -17.87 32.16
C PRO A 148 -33.75 -17.40 33.55
N GLU A 149 -34.59 -16.59 34.21
CA GLU A 149 -34.53 -16.22 35.61
C GLU A 149 -34.74 -17.46 36.52
N ALA A 150 -33.86 -18.44 36.40
CA ALA A 150 -33.86 -19.62 37.26
C ALA A 150 -32.70 -19.49 38.26
N ASN A 151 -32.85 -18.65 39.26
CA ASN A 151 -32.28 -18.84 40.60
C ASN A 151 -32.46 -17.60 41.50
N ARG A 152 -33.73 -17.19 41.73
CA ARG A 152 -34.07 -16.29 42.86
C ARG A 152 -35.21 -16.82 43.70
N GLU A 153 -35.26 -18.11 43.92
CA GLU A 153 -36.11 -18.67 44.98
C GLU A 153 -35.37 -19.83 45.63
N GLY A 154 -35.04 -19.70 46.87
CA GLY A 154 -34.50 -20.80 47.69
C GLY A 154 -33.35 -20.48 48.62
N ALA A 155 -33.48 -19.43 49.44
CA ALA A 155 -32.69 -19.38 50.69
C ALA A 155 -33.61 -19.92 51.82
N PRO A 156 -33.37 -21.12 52.37
CA PRO A 156 -34.09 -21.57 53.56
C PRO A 156 -33.56 -20.82 54.78
N SER A 157 -34.47 -20.12 55.44
CA SER A 157 -34.28 -19.66 56.82
C SER A 157 -33.93 -20.84 57.73
N ARG A 158 -32.83 -20.80 58.40
CA ARG A 158 -32.50 -21.67 59.55
C ARG A 158 -32.77 -20.95 60.88
N PRO A 159 -33.25 -21.71 61.88
CA PRO A 159 -33.70 -21.22 63.15
C PRO A 159 -32.58 -20.71 64.06
#